data_c1fbf840e4d169f055664f7b0e0b339e
#
_entry.id   c1fbf840e4d169f055664f7b0e0b339e
#
_cell.length_a   1.000
_cell.length_b   1.000
_cell.length_c   1.000
_cell.angle_alpha   90.00
_cell.angle_beta   90.00
_cell.angle_gamma   90.00
#
_symmetry.space_group_name_H-M   'P 1'
#
loop_
_entity.id
_entity.type
_entity.pdbx_description
1 polymer ?
#
loop_
_entity_poly.entity_id
_entity_poly.type
_entity_poly.pdbx_seq_one_letter_code
_entity_poly.pdbx_strand_id
1 'polypeptide(L)'
;MQDNQEVSKHYENALQSVEMLRAVVGGETYEAVAARFGVSRTAVERRIKSVAVQLTQVVGVDGLKEEGAAFVRRLRLHREAILVALEGFEPQPPIGARPARVLSAAEVTQGAVRIKGRTNRTWHDLALYYMLFATGLRPLEIARLEVRDYLLVDGSVCWESELRAEVAINGKPRPLYFGSTRLDDALAAYFRERLHSGHGLGEPDCYRGLDPESRLFLSPGGEPYRIAPNNGAPGQNRYVCRALLEIYRKLF
;
A
#
# COMPACT_ATOMS: atom_id res chain seq x y z
N MET A 1 -30.97 -9.96 1.43
CA MET A 1 -30.89 -9.52 2.85
C MET A 1 -29.52 -8.88 3.18
N GLN A 2 -28.40 -9.34 2.64
CA GLN A 2 -27.07 -8.75 2.87
C GLN A 2 -26.92 -7.33 2.29
N ASP A 3 -27.44 -7.08 1.09
CA ASP A 3 -27.36 -5.75 0.42
C ASP A 3 -28.02 -4.61 1.23
N ASN A 4 -29.13 -4.90 1.91
CA ASN A 4 -29.83 -3.88 2.71
C ASN A 4 -29.09 -3.50 4.00
N GLN A 5 -28.32 -4.42 4.58
CA GLN A 5 -27.49 -4.14 5.77
C GLN A 5 -26.22 -3.34 5.41
N GLU A 6 -25.63 -3.58 4.26
CA GLU A 6 -24.47 -2.78 3.79
C GLU A 6 -24.88 -1.35 3.43
N VAL A 7 -26.00 -1.16 2.76
CA VAL A 7 -26.53 0.17 2.41
C VAL A 7 -26.83 0.98 3.69
N SER A 8 -27.48 0.36 4.70
CA SER A 8 -27.74 1.01 5.99
C SER A 8 -26.45 1.43 6.71
N LYS A 9 -25.44 0.56 6.75
CA LYS A 9 -24.15 0.85 7.36
C LYS A 9 -23.36 1.95 6.63
N HIS A 10 -23.46 2.02 5.31
CA HIS A 10 -22.86 3.09 4.52
C HIS A 10 -23.52 4.44 4.79
N TYR A 11 -24.84 4.46 4.95
CA TYR A 11 -25.59 5.67 5.28
C TYR A 11 -25.27 6.17 6.70
N GLU A 12 -25.22 5.29 7.69
CA GLU A 12 -24.80 5.61 9.06
C GLU A 12 -23.38 6.18 9.11
N ASN A 13 -22.45 5.60 8.36
CA ASN A 13 -21.09 6.11 8.22
C ASN A 13 -21.03 7.51 7.57
N ALA A 14 -21.94 7.80 6.65
CA ALA A 14 -22.03 9.09 6.00
C ALA A 14 -22.57 10.17 6.96
N LEU A 15 -23.61 9.86 7.73
CA LEU A 15 -24.15 10.72 8.80
C LEU A 15 -23.08 11.01 9.87
N GLN A 16 -22.37 9.99 10.31
CA GLN A 16 -21.27 10.13 11.26
C GLN A 16 -20.16 11.04 10.74
N SER A 17 -19.90 11.03 9.43
CA SER A 17 -18.91 11.91 8.79
C SER A 17 -19.35 13.37 8.77
N VAL A 18 -20.65 13.64 8.66
CA VAL A 18 -21.23 15.00 8.81
C VAL A 18 -21.05 15.51 10.24
N GLU A 19 -21.30 14.67 11.24
CA GLU A 19 -21.09 15.06 12.64
C GLU A 19 -19.62 15.34 12.97
N MET A 20 -18.70 14.54 12.39
CA MET A 20 -17.26 14.81 12.50
C MET A 20 -16.90 16.18 11.90
N LEU A 21 -17.46 16.52 10.74
CA LEU A 21 -17.23 17.83 10.10
C LEU A 21 -17.77 18.95 10.98
N ARG A 22 -18.99 18.83 11.53
CA ARG A 22 -19.58 19.82 12.45
C ARG A 22 -18.69 20.07 13.67
N ALA A 23 -18.17 19.01 14.28
CA ALA A 23 -17.29 19.09 15.44
C ALA A 23 -15.99 19.85 15.13
N VAL A 24 -15.34 19.55 14.01
CA VAL A 24 -14.08 20.22 13.62
C VAL A 24 -14.32 21.68 13.22
N VAL A 25 -15.38 21.97 12.51
CA VAL A 25 -15.80 23.34 12.19
C VAL A 25 -16.17 24.11 13.47
N GLY A 26 -16.76 23.42 14.47
CA GLY A 26 -17.05 23.92 15.81
C GLY A 26 -15.82 24.24 16.66
N GLY A 27 -14.63 23.76 16.27
CA GLY A 27 -13.37 24.03 16.94
C GLY A 27 -12.67 22.81 17.58
N GLU A 28 -13.30 21.62 17.56
CA GLU A 28 -12.65 20.41 18.04
C GLU A 28 -11.42 20.04 17.19
N THR A 29 -10.44 19.37 17.82
CA THR A 29 -9.26 18.85 17.11
C THR A 29 -9.59 17.49 16.47
N TYR A 30 -8.82 17.11 15.45
CA TYR A 30 -8.96 15.77 14.84
C TYR A 30 -8.75 14.64 15.85
N GLU A 31 -7.87 14.84 16.82
CA GLU A 31 -7.58 13.88 17.88
C GLU A 31 -8.78 13.69 18.82
N ALA A 32 -9.42 14.78 19.23
CA ALA A 32 -10.62 14.75 20.07
C ALA A 32 -11.78 14.06 19.35
N VAL A 33 -12.01 14.42 18.08
CA VAL A 33 -13.03 13.80 17.23
C VAL A 33 -12.72 12.31 17.00
N ALA A 34 -11.46 11.95 16.75
CA ALA A 34 -11.05 10.56 16.58
C ALA A 34 -11.33 9.72 17.82
N ALA A 35 -11.01 10.24 19.01
CA ALA A 35 -11.32 9.60 20.29
C ALA A 35 -12.82 9.41 20.52
N ARG A 36 -13.64 10.45 20.25
CA ARG A 36 -15.09 10.42 20.41
C ARG A 36 -15.79 9.38 19.53
N PHE A 37 -15.30 9.20 18.28
CA PHE A 37 -15.90 8.28 17.32
C PHE A 37 -15.19 6.92 17.23
N GLY A 38 -14.17 6.66 18.04
CA GLY A 38 -13.43 5.39 18.06
C GLY A 38 -12.69 5.09 16.75
N VAL A 39 -12.22 6.11 16.03
CA VAL A 39 -11.54 5.97 14.74
C VAL A 39 -10.15 6.61 14.77
N SER A 40 -9.31 6.31 13.76
CA SER A 40 -8.00 6.98 13.65
C SER A 40 -8.14 8.43 13.18
N ARG A 41 -7.18 9.30 13.58
CA ARG A 41 -7.08 10.69 13.10
C ARG A 41 -7.14 10.79 11.57
N THR A 42 -6.44 9.90 10.87
CA THR A 42 -6.43 9.85 9.40
C THR A 42 -7.81 9.48 8.83
N ALA A 43 -8.56 8.62 9.54
CA ALA A 43 -9.94 8.29 9.13
C ALA A 43 -10.86 9.51 9.27
N VAL A 44 -10.73 10.30 10.36
CA VAL A 44 -11.46 11.56 10.55
C VAL A 44 -11.14 12.52 9.40
N GLU A 45 -9.87 12.78 9.12
CA GLU A 45 -9.45 13.68 8.04
C GLU A 45 -10.03 13.26 6.68
N ARG A 46 -9.94 11.97 6.33
CA ARG A 46 -10.48 11.45 5.08
C ARG A 46 -12.00 11.60 4.98
N ARG A 47 -12.72 11.29 6.08
CA ARG A 47 -14.18 11.39 6.14
C ARG A 47 -14.65 12.82 6.02
N ILE A 48 -14.02 13.76 6.74
CA ILE A 48 -14.33 15.18 6.66
C ILE A 48 -14.06 15.74 5.27
N LYS A 49 -12.93 15.39 4.64
CA LYS A 49 -12.63 15.81 3.27
C LYS A 49 -13.70 15.31 2.28
N SER A 50 -14.17 14.08 2.42
CA SER A 50 -15.21 13.52 1.56
C SER A 50 -16.52 14.32 1.65
N VAL A 51 -16.96 14.67 2.87
CA VAL A 51 -18.17 15.49 3.07
C VAL A 51 -17.96 16.93 2.58
N ALA A 52 -16.79 17.53 2.88
CA ALA A 52 -16.47 18.90 2.44
C ALA A 52 -16.46 19.01 0.90
N VAL A 53 -15.97 17.99 0.17
CA VAL A 53 -16.04 17.97 -1.30
C VAL A 53 -17.48 17.90 -1.80
N GLN A 54 -18.36 17.13 -1.13
CA GLN A 54 -19.78 17.10 -1.49
C GLN A 54 -20.45 18.46 -1.22
N LEU A 55 -20.13 19.11 -0.12
CA LEU A 55 -20.63 20.44 0.22
C LEU A 55 -20.16 21.53 -0.74
N THR A 56 -18.92 21.46 -1.26
CA THR A 56 -18.43 22.44 -2.26
C THR A 56 -19.26 22.47 -3.53
N GLN A 57 -19.84 21.34 -3.91
CA GLN A 57 -20.75 21.27 -5.07
C GLN A 57 -22.07 22.00 -4.80
N VAL A 58 -22.48 22.09 -3.54
CA VAL A 58 -23.74 22.72 -3.11
C VAL A 58 -23.56 24.20 -2.72
N VAL A 59 -22.47 24.53 -2.06
CA VAL A 59 -22.24 25.87 -1.43
C VAL A 59 -21.26 26.74 -2.22
N GLY A 60 -20.57 26.20 -3.22
CA GLY A 60 -19.63 26.97 -4.06
C GLY A 60 -18.39 27.49 -3.29
N VAL A 61 -17.97 26.84 -2.20
CA VAL A 61 -16.77 27.24 -1.45
C VAL A 61 -15.53 26.73 -2.18
N ASP A 62 -14.79 27.64 -2.81
CA ASP A 62 -13.54 27.34 -3.49
C ASP A 62 -12.39 27.04 -2.50
N GLY A 63 -11.48 26.15 -2.90
CA GLY A 63 -10.20 25.93 -2.19
C GLY A 63 -10.18 24.85 -1.13
N LEU A 64 -11.19 23.98 -1.03
CA LEU A 64 -11.16 22.80 -0.14
C LEU A 64 -10.26 21.65 -0.65
N LYS A 65 -9.44 21.92 -1.66
CA LYS A 65 -8.42 20.97 -2.17
C LYS A 65 -7.10 21.00 -1.39
N GLU A 66 -6.96 21.90 -0.43
CA GLU A 66 -5.78 22.03 0.41
C GLU A 66 -5.64 20.83 1.38
N GLU A 67 -4.43 20.63 1.93
CA GLU A 67 -4.14 19.51 2.83
C GLU A 67 -3.74 19.99 4.23
N GLY A 68 -3.99 19.14 5.23
CA GLY A 68 -3.54 19.35 6.60
C GLY A 68 -4.11 20.60 7.28
N ALA A 69 -3.24 21.40 7.90
CA ALA A 69 -3.63 22.57 8.70
C ALA A 69 -4.30 23.69 7.86
N ALA A 70 -3.89 23.83 6.60
CA ALA A 70 -4.49 24.79 5.67
C ALA A 70 -5.96 24.49 5.39
N PHE A 71 -6.28 23.21 5.20
CA PHE A 71 -7.66 22.74 5.03
C PHE A 71 -8.53 23.06 6.25
N VAL A 72 -8.05 22.75 7.48
CA VAL A 72 -8.81 23.06 8.71
C VAL A 72 -9.02 24.56 8.89
N ARG A 73 -7.98 25.38 8.61
CA ARG A 73 -8.09 26.83 8.65
C ARG A 73 -9.16 27.34 7.69
N ARG A 74 -9.24 26.78 6.49
CA ARG A 74 -10.24 27.15 5.49
C ARG A 74 -11.65 26.73 5.91
N LEU A 75 -11.82 25.53 6.47
CA LEU A 75 -13.10 25.12 7.03
C LEU A 75 -13.60 26.09 8.11
N ARG A 76 -12.72 26.56 8.98
CA ARG A 76 -13.05 27.50 10.05
C ARG A 76 -13.35 28.89 9.53
N LEU A 77 -12.67 29.34 8.46
CA LEU A 77 -12.93 30.62 7.81
C LEU A 77 -14.34 30.66 7.23
N HIS A 78 -14.84 29.56 6.69
CA HIS A 78 -16.19 29.45 6.11
C HIS A 78 -17.19 28.75 7.04
N ARG A 79 -16.95 28.82 8.35
CA ARG A 79 -17.71 28.11 9.39
C ARG A 79 -19.22 28.28 9.25
N GLU A 80 -19.69 29.52 9.16
CA GLU A 80 -21.13 29.82 9.14
C GLU A 80 -21.80 29.26 7.90
N ALA A 81 -21.20 29.49 6.73
CA ALA A 81 -21.71 28.95 5.46
C ALA A 81 -21.78 27.42 5.47
N ILE A 82 -20.75 26.76 6.03
CA ILE A 82 -20.71 25.29 6.15
C ILE A 82 -21.80 24.79 7.10
N LEU A 83 -21.99 25.43 8.26
CA LEU A 83 -22.99 25.02 9.25
C LEU A 83 -24.40 25.17 8.69
N VAL A 84 -24.71 26.27 8.03
CA VAL A 84 -26.00 26.48 7.36
C VAL A 84 -26.23 25.44 6.26
N ALA A 85 -25.22 25.16 5.45
CA ALA A 85 -25.33 24.15 4.41
C ALA A 85 -25.55 22.72 4.96
N LEU A 86 -25.02 22.45 6.16
CA LEU A 86 -25.20 21.15 6.82
C LEU A 86 -26.61 20.96 7.43
N GLU A 87 -27.42 21.99 7.59
CA GLU A 87 -28.78 21.86 8.17
C GLU A 87 -29.73 21.09 7.25
N GLY A 88 -29.58 21.22 5.94
CA GLY A 88 -30.38 20.50 4.94
C GLY A 88 -29.58 19.47 4.13
N PHE A 89 -28.39 19.13 4.56
CA PHE A 89 -27.49 18.27 3.79
C PHE A 89 -27.76 16.79 4.03
N GLU A 90 -28.21 16.10 3.01
CA GLU A 90 -28.27 14.65 2.96
C GLU A 90 -26.95 14.11 2.40
N PRO A 91 -26.11 13.50 3.24
CA PRO A 91 -24.85 12.95 2.77
C PRO A 91 -25.10 11.79 1.81
N GLN A 92 -24.58 11.90 0.62
CA GLN A 92 -24.53 10.77 -0.29
C GLN A 92 -23.53 9.75 0.27
N PRO A 93 -23.89 8.45 0.32
CA PRO A 93 -22.91 7.44 0.62
C PRO A 93 -21.72 7.63 -0.33
N PRO A 94 -20.48 7.48 0.16
CA PRO A 94 -19.31 7.63 -0.72
C PRO A 94 -19.57 6.74 -1.94
N ILE A 95 -19.52 7.35 -3.12
CA ILE A 95 -19.59 6.63 -4.40
C ILE A 95 -18.62 5.46 -4.23
N GLY A 96 -19.15 4.24 -4.30
CA GLY A 96 -18.46 3.02 -3.91
C GLY A 96 -17.03 3.06 -4.44
N ALA A 97 -16.10 2.55 -3.67
CA ALA A 97 -14.67 2.59 -4.01
C ALA A 97 -14.55 2.31 -5.50
N ARG A 98 -13.90 3.20 -6.26
CA ARG A 98 -13.71 2.99 -7.70
C ARG A 98 -13.29 1.55 -7.89
N PRO A 99 -13.98 0.76 -8.72
CA PRO A 99 -13.66 -0.63 -8.89
C PRO A 99 -12.15 -0.72 -9.15
N ALA A 100 -11.46 -1.55 -8.37
CA ALA A 100 -10.03 -1.70 -8.53
C ALA A 100 -9.77 -2.06 -10.00
N ARG A 101 -8.89 -1.32 -10.66
CA ARG A 101 -8.51 -1.63 -12.03
C ARG A 101 -7.86 -3.00 -12.07
N VAL A 102 -8.50 -3.96 -12.68
CA VAL A 102 -7.94 -5.28 -12.94
C VAL A 102 -7.09 -5.18 -14.20
N LEU A 103 -5.81 -5.52 -14.10
CA LEU A 103 -4.92 -5.57 -15.26
C LEU A 103 -5.05 -6.93 -15.93
N SER A 104 -5.20 -6.90 -17.26
CA SER A 104 -5.20 -8.11 -18.09
C SER A 104 -3.79 -8.69 -18.21
N ALA A 105 -3.67 -9.97 -18.55
CA ALA A 105 -2.39 -10.62 -18.82
C ALA A 105 -1.60 -9.93 -19.94
N ALA A 106 -2.29 -9.34 -20.93
CA ALA A 106 -1.68 -8.57 -22.01
C ALA A 106 -1.04 -7.26 -21.48
N GLU A 107 -1.75 -6.52 -20.62
CA GLU A 107 -1.24 -5.29 -19.98
C GLU A 107 -0.03 -5.58 -19.09
N VAL A 108 -0.05 -6.69 -18.32
CA VAL A 108 1.11 -7.13 -17.52
C VAL A 108 2.29 -7.45 -18.43
N THR A 109 2.06 -8.14 -19.56
CA THR A 109 3.13 -8.42 -20.54
C THR A 109 3.71 -7.13 -21.15
N GLN A 110 2.84 -6.19 -21.53
CA GLN A 110 3.26 -4.91 -22.08
C GLN A 110 4.05 -4.07 -21.05
N GLY A 111 3.64 -4.11 -19.77
CA GLY A 111 4.38 -3.49 -18.67
C GLY A 111 5.80 -4.04 -18.55
N ALA A 112 5.97 -5.35 -18.62
CA ALA A 112 7.29 -6.00 -18.60
C ALA A 112 8.18 -5.59 -19.77
N VAL A 113 7.62 -5.44 -20.97
CA VAL A 113 8.37 -4.95 -22.15
C VAL A 113 8.87 -3.52 -21.93
N ARG A 114 8.03 -2.64 -21.36
CA ARG A 114 8.44 -1.27 -21.01
C ARG A 114 9.57 -1.22 -19.98
N ILE A 115 9.53 -2.09 -18.97
CA ILE A 115 10.57 -2.20 -17.96
C ILE A 115 11.91 -2.54 -18.62
N LYS A 116 11.95 -3.54 -19.49
CA LYS A 116 13.18 -3.94 -20.21
C LYS A 116 13.87 -2.78 -20.93
N GLY A 117 13.09 -1.82 -21.44
CA GLY A 117 13.64 -0.67 -22.17
C GLY A 117 13.99 0.55 -21.31
N ARG A 118 13.71 0.53 -19.99
CA ARG A 118 13.82 1.72 -19.12
C ARG A 118 14.76 1.58 -17.92
N THR A 119 15.17 0.37 -17.58
CA THR A 119 16.01 0.12 -16.41
C THR A 119 17.34 -0.50 -16.79
N ASN A 120 18.37 -0.17 -16.01
CA ASN A 120 19.69 -0.81 -16.10
C ASN A 120 19.82 -2.05 -15.19
N ARG A 121 18.76 -2.38 -14.43
CA ARG A 121 18.66 -3.57 -13.55
C ARG A 121 17.50 -4.46 -14.00
N THR A 122 17.55 -4.84 -15.25
CA THR A 122 16.40 -5.45 -15.95
C THR A 122 15.81 -6.65 -15.21
N TRP A 123 16.63 -7.60 -14.79
CA TRP A 123 16.12 -8.84 -14.18
C TRP A 123 15.64 -8.63 -12.76
N HIS A 124 16.32 -7.80 -11.98
CA HIS A 124 15.85 -7.39 -10.66
C HIS A 124 14.47 -6.71 -10.73
N ASP A 125 14.31 -5.73 -11.63
CA ASP A 125 13.08 -4.95 -11.72
C ASP A 125 11.92 -5.76 -12.32
N LEU A 126 12.21 -6.67 -13.28
CA LEU A 126 11.22 -7.63 -13.77
C LEU A 126 10.79 -8.63 -12.70
N ALA A 127 11.73 -9.14 -11.91
CA ALA A 127 11.40 -10.04 -10.80
C ALA A 127 10.53 -9.33 -9.75
N LEU A 128 10.84 -8.09 -9.38
CA LEU A 128 9.99 -7.27 -8.50
C LEU A 128 8.59 -7.05 -9.09
N TYR A 129 8.51 -6.73 -10.38
CA TYR A 129 7.27 -6.51 -11.08
C TYR A 129 6.38 -7.76 -11.07
N TYR A 130 6.93 -8.90 -11.49
CA TYR A 130 6.18 -10.15 -11.52
C TYR A 130 5.85 -10.67 -10.11
N MET A 131 6.68 -10.40 -9.10
CA MET A 131 6.43 -10.76 -7.71
C MET A 131 5.12 -10.16 -7.21
N LEU A 132 4.83 -8.89 -7.51
CA LEU A 132 3.56 -8.27 -7.12
C LEU A 132 2.34 -8.97 -7.73
N PHE A 133 2.40 -9.28 -9.03
CA PHE A 133 1.26 -9.89 -9.74
C PHE A 133 1.08 -11.36 -9.40
N ALA A 134 2.17 -12.09 -9.20
CA ALA A 134 2.12 -13.51 -8.94
C ALA A 134 1.67 -13.83 -7.50
N THR A 135 2.03 -12.98 -6.53
CA THR A 135 1.88 -13.30 -5.11
C THR A 135 0.95 -12.36 -4.35
N GLY A 136 0.68 -11.16 -4.87
CA GLY A 136 -0.05 -10.12 -4.15
C GLY A 136 0.66 -9.58 -2.91
N LEU A 137 1.94 -9.85 -2.75
CA LEU A 137 2.75 -9.37 -1.62
C LEU A 137 2.87 -7.84 -1.65
N ARG A 138 2.90 -7.25 -0.48
CA ARG A 138 3.15 -5.80 -0.34
C ARG A 138 4.64 -5.50 -0.44
N PRO A 139 5.04 -4.31 -0.92
CA PRO A 139 6.45 -3.95 -1.06
C PRO A 139 7.32 -4.17 0.18
N LEU A 140 6.77 -3.95 1.39
CA LEU A 140 7.48 -4.20 2.63
C LEU A 140 7.67 -5.69 2.91
N GLU A 141 6.69 -6.53 2.58
CA GLU A 141 6.80 -7.99 2.68
C GLU A 141 7.87 -8.50 1.71
N ILE A 142 7.85 -8.02 0.46
CA ILE A 142 8.87 -8.34 -0.56
C ILE A 142 10.28 -7.95 -0.08
N ALA A 143 10.44 -6.80 0.58
CA ALA A 143 11.71 -6.36 1.15
C ALA A 143 12.23 -7.29 2.26
N ARG A 144 11.36 -8.04 2.91
CA ARG A 144 11.68 -8.94 4.02
C ARG A 144 11.85 -10.39 3.61
N LEU A 145 11.40 -10.78 2.40
CA LEU A 145 11.60 -12.14 1.90
C LEU A 145 13.07 -12.51 1.89
N GLU A 146 13.36 -13.75 2.22
CA GLU A 146 14.66 -14.39 2.16
C GLU A 146 14.72 -15.42 1.04
N VAL A 147 15.90 -15.82 0.63
CA VAL A 147 16.10 -16.82 -0.42
C VAL A 147 15.37 -18.12 -0.07
N ARG A 148 15.43 -18.55 1.18
CA ARG A 148 14.73 -19.77 1.68
C ARG A 148 13.20 -19.69 1.64
N ASP A 149 12.61 -18.48 1.50
CA ASP A 149 11.16 -18.37 1.33
C ASP A 149 10.73 -18.74 -0.10
N TYR A 150 11.67 -18.73 -1.06
CA TYR A 150 11.41 -19.00 -2.47
C TYR A 150 12.09 -20.29 -2.97
N LEU A 151 13.31 -20.62 -2.50
CA LEU A 151 14.05 -21.82 -2.90
C LEU A 151 14.06 -22.88 -1.80
N LEU A 152 14.06 -24.14 -2.20
CA LEU A 152 14.42 -25.28 -1.36
C LEU A 152 15.95 -25.48 -1.37
N VAL A 153 16.42 -26.33 -0.46
CA VAL A 153 17.87 -26.63 -0.30
C VAL A 153 18.50 -27.12 -1.61
N ASP A 154 17.78 -27.95 -2.36
CA ASP A 154 18.23 -28.48 -3.66
C ASP A 154 18.20 -27.45 -4.81
N GLY A 155 17.80 -26.21 -4.53
CA GLY A 155 17.68 -25.14 -5.49
C GLY A 155 16.40 -25.16 -6.32
N SER A 156 15.48 -26.08 -6.07
CA SER A 156 14.15 -26.06 -6.69
C SER A 156 13.27 -24.95 -6.09
N VAL A 157 12.22 -24.55 -6.82
CA VAL A 157 11.29 -23.52 -6.34
C VAL A 157 10.32 -24.12 -5.32
N CYS A 158 10.19 -23.48 -4.19
CA CYS A 158 9.18 -23.80 -3.19
C CYS A 158 7.81 -23.28 -3.64
N TRP A 159 7.07 -24.07 -4.43
CA TRP A 159 5.77 -23.67 -4.99
C TRP A 159 4.74 -23.29 -3.94
N GLU A 160 4.71 -24.04 -2.84
CA GLU A 160 3.85 -23.81 -1.68
C GLU A 160 4.73 -23.43 -0.50
N SER A 161 4.83 -22.16 -0.23
CA SER A 161 5.59 -21.57 0.85
C SER A 161 4.65 -20.94 1.88
N GLU A 162 5.20 -20.42 2.95
CA GLU A 162 4.50 -19.65 3.96
C GLU A 162 5.09 -18.24 4.07
N LEU A 163 4.26 -17.23 4.01
CA LEU A 163 4.67 -15.91 4.43
C LEU A 163 4.77 -15.89 5.96
N ARG A 164 5.99 -16.00 6.47
CA ARG A 164 6.29 -16.05 7.90
C ARG A 164 5.76 -14.82 8.65
N ALA A 165 5.43 -14.98 9.92
CA ALA A 165 4.85 -13.91 10.75
C ALA A 165 5.72 -12.63 10.79
N GLU A 166 7.05 -12.77 10.85
CA GLU A 166 8.02 -11.67 10.86
C GLU A 166 8.13 -10.95 9.51
N VAL A 167 7.77 -11.61 8.41
CA VAL A 167 7.71 -11.03 7.07
C VAL A 167 6.39 -10.30 6.86
N ALA A 168 5.29 -10.86 7.34
CA ALA A 168 3.95 -10.33 7.20
C ALA A 168 3.79 -8.97 7.91
N ILE A 169 3.17 -7.99 7.24
CA ILE A 169 2.96 -6.64 7.82
C ILE A 169 2.06 -6.67 9.06
N ASN A 170 1.10 -7.57 9.09
CA ASN A 170 0.16 -7.72 10.19
C ASN A 170 0.62 -8.73 11.26
N GLY A 171 1.82 -9.29 11.12
CA GLY A 171 2.37 -10.29 12.03
C GLY A 171 1.65 -11.65 12.00
N LYS A 172 0.80 -11.90 11.00
CA LYS A 172 0.06 -13.16 10.85
C LYS A 172 0.60 -13.94 9.66
N PRO A 173 1.05 -15.18 9.86
CA PRO A 173 1.51 -16.03 8.76
C PRO A 173 0.33 -16.35 7.83
N ARG A 174 0.65 -16.60 6.56
CA ARG A 174 -0.33 -17.03 5.57
C ARG A 174 0.33 -17.82 4.45
N PRO A 175 -0.40 -18.70 3.76
CA PRO A 175 0.10 -19.39 2.59
C PRO A 175 0.62 -18.40 1.54
N LEU A 176 1.73 -18.78 0.88
CA LEU A 176 2.37 -18.03 -0.18
C LEU A 176 2.67 -18.99 -1.34
N TYR A 177 2.18 -18.65 -2.54
CA TYR A 177 2.30 -19.52 -3.71
C TYR A 177 3.13 -18.84 -4.79
N PHE A 178 4.09 -19.58 -5.36
CA PHE A 178 4.97 -19.12 -6.44
C PHE A 178 4.66 -19.87 -7.74
N GLY A 179 3.45 -19.69 -8.27
CA GLY A 179 2.95 -20.42 -9.45
C GLY A 179 3.14 -19.68 -10.79
N SER A 180 4.18 -18.84 -10.94
CA SER A 180 4.36 -18.03 -12.15
C SER A 180 5.70 -18.31 -12.83
N THR A 181 5.68 -18.95 -13.98
CA THR A 181 6.89 -19.22 -14.79
C THR A 181 7.62 -17.94 -15.18
N ARG A 182 6.90 -16.83 -15.44
CA ARG A 182 7.52 -15.53 -15.74
C ARG A 182 8.29 -14.96 -14.55
N LEU A 183 7.79 -15.17 -13.34
CA LEU A 183 8.50 -14.80 -12.12
C LEU A 183 9.75 -15.65 -11.96
N ASP A 184 9.63 -16.96 -12.17
CA ASP A 184 10.75 -17.91 -12.04
C ASP A 184 11.87 -17.60 -13.03
N ASP A 185 11.55 -17.31 -14.30
CA ASP A 185 12.50 -16.91 -15.31
C ASP A 185 13.24 -15.60 -14.93
N ALA A 186 12.49 -14.63 -14.44
CA ALA A 186 13.05 -13.34 -14.01
C ALA A 186 13.94 -13.50 -12.76
N LEU A 187 13.51 -14.27 -11.77
CA LEU A 187 14.31 -14.57 -10.57
C LEU A 187 15.55 -15.39 -10.91
N ALA A 188 15.44 -16.41 -11.77
CA ALA A 188 16.58 -17.20 -12.19
C ALA A 188 17.66 -16.36 -12.89
N ALA A 189 17.24 -15.39 -13.71
CA ALA A 189 18.15 -14.45 -14.35
C ALA A 189 18.76 -13.48 -13.33
N TYR A 190 17.95 -12.94 -12.42
CA TYR A 190 18.43 -12.05 -11.36
C TYR A 190 19.40 -12.76 -10.39
N PHE A 191 19.18 -14.03 -10.05
CA PHE A 191 20.10 -14.79 -9.20
C PHE A 191 21.44 -15.00 -9.88
N ARG A 192 21.48 -15.23 -11.21
CA ARG A 192 22.74 -15.28 -11.98
C ARG A 192 23.50 -13.95 -11.89
N GLU A 193 22.81 -12.81 -11.97
CA GLU A 193 23.45 -11.50 -11.77
C GLU A 193 24.03 -11.38 -10.35
N ARG A 194 23.29 -11.82 -9.32
CA ARG A 194 23.76 -11.82 -7.92
C ARG A 194 25.01 -12.66 -7.73
N LEU A 195 25.01 -13.90 -8.25
CA LEU A 195 26.16 -14.79 -8.19
C LEU A 195 27.40 -14.19 -8.89
N HIS A 196 27.19 -13.62 -10.08
CA HIS A 196 28.28 -12.96 -10.82
C HIS A 196 28.85 -11.76 -10.07
N SER A 197 28.00 -11.02 -9.35
CA SER A 197 28.41 -9.84 -8.57
C SER A 197 28.90 -10.17 -7.16
N GLY A 198 28.85 -11.42 -6.75
CA GLY A 198 29.26 -11.83 -5.40
C GLY A 198 28.28 -11.42 -4.30
N HIS A 199 27.00 -11.21 -4.61
CA HIS A 199 26.02 -10.69 -3.66
C HIS A 199 25.19 -11.81 -3.00
N GLY A 200 25.28 -11.94 -1.67
CA GLY A 200 24.52 -12.91 -0.88
C GLY A 200 24.86 -14.34 -1.26
N LEU A 201 26.14 -14.66 -1.38
CA LEU A 201 26.63 -16.00 -1.67
C LEU A 201 26.47 -16.91 -0.46
N GLY A 202 26.17 -18.18 -0.73
CA GLY A 202 26.06 -19.26 0.24
C GLY A 202 26.82 -20.51 -0.23
N GLU A 203 26.40 -21.68 0.23
CA GLU A 203 26.95 -22.95 -0.14
C GLU A 203 26.67 -23.25 -1.64
N PRO A 204 27.69 -23.63 -2.45
CA PRO A 204 27.55 -23.79 -3.91
C PRO A 204 26.43 -24.77 -4.33
N ASP A 205 26.26 -25.86 -3.59
CA ASP A 205 25.31 -26.93 -3.91
C ASP A 205 23.93 -26.72 -3.25
N CYS A 206 23.75 -25.65 -2.49
CA CYS A 206 22.49 -25.35 -1.79
C CYS A 206 21.91 -24.02 -2.28
N TYR A 207 20.58 -23.94 -2.38
CA TYR A 207 19.87 -22.70 -2.74
C TYR A 207 20.43 -22.00 -3.99
N ARG A 208 20.91 -22.78 -4.96
CA ARG A 208 21.58 -22.28 -6.19
C ARG A 208 22.85 -21.46 -5.92
N GLY A 209 23.57 -21.73 -4.83
CA GLY A 209 24.76 -20.98 -4.43
C GLY A 209 24.47 -19.66 -3.68
N LEU A 210 23.24 -19.42 -3.28
CA LEU A 210 22.85 -18.25 -2.50
C LEU A 210 22.71 -18.60 -1.02
N ASP A 211 23.00 -17.61 -0.16
CA ASP A 211 22.74 -17.71 1.26
C ASP A 211 21.21 -17.72 1.53
N PRO A 212 20.67 -18.80 2.17
CA PRO A 212 19.25 -18.92 2.45
C PRO A 212 18.67 -17.79 3.31
N GLU A 213 19.47 -17.17 4.16
CA GLU A 213 19.06 -16.06 5.03
C GLU A 213 19.24 -14.68 4.37
N SER A 214 19.94 -14.63 3.25
CA SER A 214 20.04 -13.41 2.44
C SER A 214 18.68 -12.97 1.94
N ARG A 215 18.44 -11.65 1.92
CA ARG A 215 17.20 -11.13 1.34
C ARG A 215 17.05 -11.54 -0.11
N LEU A 216 15.82 -11.89 -0.50
CA LEU A 216 15.50 -12.29 -1.87
C LEU A 216 15.83 -11.18 -2.87
N PHE A 217 15.59 -9.93 -2.49
CA PHE A 217 15.92 -8.75 -3.28
C PHE A 217 16.94 -7.86 -2.57
N LEU A 218 18.01 -7.53 -3.27
CA LEU A 218 19.10 -6.68 -2.77
C LEU A 218 19.18 -5.36 -3.52
N SER A 219 19.74 -4.36 -2.85
CA SER A 219 20.09 -3.07 -3.45
C SER A 219 21.17 -3.22 -4.53
N PRO A 220 21.48 -2.18 -5.31
CA PRO A 220 22.56 -2.24 -6.29
C PRO A 220 23.94 -2.59 -5.71
N GLY A 221 24.19 -2.25 -4.44
CA GLY A 221 25.42 -2.58 -3.73
C GLY A 221 25.44 -3.97 -3.08
N GLY A 222 24.43 -4.81 -3.31
CA GLY A 222 24.36 -6.15 -2.71
C GLY A 222 23.83 -6.19 -1.27
N GLU A 223 23.44 -5.06 -0.71
CA GLU A 223 22.92 -4.95 0.65
C GLU A 223 21.39 -5.08 0.71
N PRO A 224 20.83 -5.55 1.83
CA PRO A 224 19.39 -5.50 2.05
C PRO A 224 18.82 -4.09 1.89
N TYR A 225 17.62 -3.99 1.37
CA TYR A 225 16.90 -2.71 1.34
C TYR A 225 16.60 -2.22 2.75
N ARG A 226 16.95 -0.96 3.04
CA ARG A 226 16.71 -0.35 4.35
C ARG A 226 15.21 -0.26 4.65
N ILE A 227 14.81 -0.87 5.76
CA ILE A 227 13.47 -0.76 6.34
C ILE A 227 13.56 0.25 7.49
N ALA A 228 12.76 1.29 7.45
CA ALA A 228 12.76 2.33 8.46
C ALA A 228 11.37 2.47 9.11
N PRO A 229 11.30 2.92 10.37
CA PRO A 229 10.03 3.31 10.96
C PRO A 229 9.36 4.39 10.10
N ASN A 230 8.07 4.24 9.85
CA ASN A 230 7.28 5.32 9.29
C ASN A 230 6.73 6.11 10.47
N ASN A 231 7.24 7.33 10.67
CA ASN A 231 6.82 8.24 11.74
C ASN A 231 5.36 8.67 11.53
N GLY A 232 4.45 7.73 11.69
CA GLY A 232 3.02 7.97 11.83
C GLY A 232 2.68 8.31 13.29
N ALA A 233 1.38 8.46 13.58
CA ALA A 233 0.89 8.80 14.90
C ALA A 233 1.52 7.97 16.03
N PRO A 234 1.72 8.54 17.23
CA PRO A 234 2.26 7.83 18.39
C PRO A 234 1.53 6.51 18.64
N GLY A 235 2.28 5.43 18.87
CA GLY A 235 1.73 4.10 19.15
C GLY A 235 1.54 3.18 17.94
N GLN A 236 1.81 3.61 16.72
CA GLN A 236 1.81 2.73 15.54
C GLN A 236 3.23 2.50 15.03
N ASN A 237 3.83 1.37 15.41
CA ASN A 237 5.11 0.91 14.82
C ASN A 237 4.88 0.43 13.39
N ARG A 238 4.75 1.38 12.47
CA ARG A 238 4.69 1.08 11.03
C ARG A 238 6.09 1.19 10.44
N TYR A 239 6.44 0.21 9.63
CA TYR A 239 7.69 0.20 8.88
C TYR A 239 7.44 0.46 7.40
N VAL A 240 8.44 0.97 6.72
CA VAL A 240 8.38 1.22 5.27
C VAL A 240 9.75 0.96 4.63
N CYS A 241 9.73 0.37 3.47
CA CYS A 241 10.88 0.29 2.57
C CYS A 241 10.71 1.34 1.46
N ARG A 242 11.25 2.54 1.68
CA ARG A 242 11.09 3.67 0.74
C ARG A 242 11.72 3.38 -0.61
N ALA A 243 12.90 2.74 -0.63
CA ALA A 243 13.59 2.42 -1.86
C ALA A 243 12.76 1.52 -2.80
N LEU A 244 12.14 0.45 -2.27
CA LEU A 244 11.24 -0.38 -3.08
C LEU A 244 10.00 0.36 -3.54
N LEU A 245 9.41 1.22 -2.71
CA LEU A 245 8.27 2.04 -3.12
C LEU A 245 8.63 2.97 -4.28
N GLU A 246 9.83 3.57 -4.26
CA GLU A 246 10.31 4.42 -5.37
C GLU A 246 10.57 3.61 -6.65
N ILE A 247 11.12 2.39 -6.52
CA ILE A 247 11.26 1.49 -7.67
C ILE A 247 9.89 1.20 -8.26
N TYR A 248 8.91 0.79 -7.46
CA TYR A 248 7.55 0.51 -7.94
C TYR A 248 6.88 1.71 -8.60
N ARG A 249 7.04 2.93 -8.05
CA ARG A 249 6.54 4.16 -8.71
C ARG A 249 7.12 4.40 -10.09
N LYS A 250 8.36 3.94 -10.34
CA LYS A 250 9.01 4.06 -11.66
C LYS A 250 8.58 2.94 -12.61
N LEU A 251 8.19 1.78 -12.09
CA LEU A 251 7.76 0.63 -12.88
C LEU A 251 6.31 0.79 -13.37
N PHE A 252 5.46 1.52 -12.66
CA PHE A 252 4.05 1.80 -12.97
C PHE A 252 3.83 3.25 -13.39
#